data_67563eda7bd932929a1d1e76f7f0f9e8
#
_entry.id   67563eda7bd932929a1d1e76f7f0f9e8
#
_cell.length_a   1.000
_cell.length_b   1.000
_cell.length_c   1.000
_cell.angle_alpha   90.00
_cell.angle_beta   90.00
_cell.angle_gamma   90.00
#
_symmetry.space_group_name_H-M   'P 1'
#
loop_
_entity.id
_entity.type
_entity.pdbx_description
1 polymer ?
#
loop_
_entity_poly.entity_id
_entity_poly.type
_entity_poly.pdbx_seq_one_letter_code
_entity_poly.pdbx_strand_id
1 'polypeptide(L)'
;MPIKRTSNSGFTLIEMVTTIIIASILAAGIVTYIGDSTDGFLTSANRSRLASSGRSALDRMTFEMHNALPNSVRANAAAGNGDQCLEFMPMLRATTYVNAPFTGSGSSSFNVINFNPTTTVASPAGIYAVIYPINNTDLYNYNDNRGPLALVDSITDPNGGDGVMTITLDAVHRFNRRSPSNRLFLVDQPVSFCVVGDRLYRYENYGVQNTQCTPATCLPNTLPNRALIADEIDNTGLTAFALEAATRRRNAIISFELNMTSDGDSVRLDHEVLTHNVP
;
A
#
# COMPACT_ATOMS: atom_id res chain seq x y z
N MET A 1 60.30 29.09 63.67
CA MET A 1 58.96 28.76 63.07
C MET A 1 58.73 27.27 63.27
N PRO A 2 57.79 26.82 64.13
CA PRO A 2 57.57 25.41 64.36
C PRO A 2 56.62 24.84 63.24
N ILE A 3 57.10 23.81 62.60
CA ILE A 3 56.35 23.05 61.61
C ILE A 3 55.31 22.22 62.36
N LYS A 4 54.03 22.53 62.13
CA LYS A 4 52.89 21.81 62.68
C LYS A 4 52.81 20.44 61.97
N ARG A 5 53.19 19.34 62.65
CA ARG A 5 52.98 17.95 62.17
C ARG A 5 51.47 17.66 62.20
N THR A 6 50.87 17.51 61.03
CA THR A 6 49.52 16.91 60.91
C THR A 6 49.62 15.42 61.18
N SER A 7 48.91 14.95 62.21
CA SER A 7 48.81 13.54 62.53
C SER A 7 47.89 12.89 61.44
N ASN A 8 48.48 12.06 60.65
CA ASN A 8 47.65 11.16 59.74
C ASN A 8 47.02 10.09 60.64
N SER A 9 45.71 10.19 60.87
CA SER A 9 44.93 9.09 61.46
C SER A 9 44.77 8.00 60.42
N GLY A 10 45.26 6.80 60.68
CA GLY A 10 45.12 5.63 59.86
C GLY A 10 43.66 5.11 59.92
N PHE A 11 43.17 4.52 58.85
CA PHE A 11 41.84 3.85 58.76
C PHE A 11 41.76 2.69 59.76
N THR A 12 40.64 2.59 60.46
CA THR A 12 40.35 1.47 61.33
C THR A 12 39.80 0.24 60.50
N LEU A 13 40.04 -0.98 60.96
CA LEU A 13 39.57 -2.19 60.27
C LEU A 13 38.05 -2.22 60.17
N ILE A 14 37.33 -1.73 61.18
CA ILE A 14 35.85 -1.64 61.16
C ILE A 14 35.36 -0.64 60.10
N GLU A 15 36.02 0.44 59.91
CA GLU A 15 35.69 1.49 58.91
C GLU A 15 35.85 0.92 57.47
N MET A 16 36.89 0.13 57.25
CA MET A 16 37.11 -0.55 55.98
C MET A 16 36.02 -1.60 55.69
N VAL A 17 35.63 -2.40 56.70
CA VAL A 17 34.57 -3.40 56.53
C VAL A 17 33.22 -2.77 56.29
N THR A 18 32.86 -1.71 57.04
CA THR A 18 31.58 -1.02 56.82
C THR A 18 31.51 -0.31 55.46
N THR A 19 32.58 0.28 54.97
CA THR A 19 32.62 0.91 53.64
C THR A 19 32.48 -0.10 52.54
N ILE A 20 33.08 -1.30 52.62
CA ILE A 20 32.92 -2.36 51.61
C ILE A 20 31.49 -2.90 51.60
N ILE A 21 30.87 -3.09 52.79
CA ILE A 21 29.46 -3.56 52.84
C ILE A 21 28.53 -2.54 52.21
N ILE A 22 28.66 -1.25 52.55
CA ILE A 22 27.81 -0.20 51.96
C ILE A 22 28.06 -0.08 50.44
N ALA A 23 29.33 -0.09 50.03
CA ALA A 23 29.69 -0.03 48.60
C ALA A 23 29.13 -1.22 47.82
N SER A 24 29.13 -2.44 48.39
CA SER A 24 28.58 -3.63 47.76
C SER A 24 27.07 -3.53 47.56
N ILE A 25 26.32 -3.05 48.57
CA ILE A 25 24.87 -2.86 48.48
C ILE A 25 24.53 -1.80 47.43
N LEU A 26 25.23 -0.68 47.41
CA LEU A 26 25.06 0.38 46.44
C LEU A 26 25.40 -0.10 45.02
N ALA A 27 26.49 -0.84 44.86
CA ALA A 27 26.87 -1.39 43.53
C ALA A 27 25.81 -2.36 43.00
N ALA A 28 25.27 -3.25 43.83
CA ALA A 28 24.18 -4.14 43.42
C ALA A 28 22.93 -3.35 43.02
N GLY A 29 22.53 -2.34 43.78
CA GLY A 29 21.38 -1.49 43.44
C GLY A 29 21.58 -0.70 42.15
N ILE A 30 22.78 -0.18 41.87
CA ILE A 30 23.10 0.53 40.64
C ILE A 30 23.06 -0.43 39.44
N VAL A 31 23.61 -1.63 39.56
CA VAL A 31 23.61 -2.60 38.46
C VAL A 31 22.18 -3.01 38.06
N THR A 32 21.30 -3.30 39.03
CA THR A 32 19.90 -3.60 38.77
C THR A 32 19.18 -2.41 38.14
N TYR A 33 19.35 -1.22 38.66
CA TYR A 33 18.76 0.01 38.13
C TYR A 33 19.17 0.30 36.67
N ILE A 34 20.46 0.13 36.36
CA ILE A 34 20.97 0.32 34.98
C ILE A 34 20.40 -0.75 34.08
N GLY A 35 20.31 -2.01 34.52
CA GLY A 35 19.69 -3.11 33.77
C GLY A 35 18.24 -2.77 33.40
N ASP A 36 17.39 -2.50 34.39
CA ASP A 36 15.97 -2.20 34.20
C ASP A 36 15.77 -0.94 33.33
N SER A 37 16.62 0.08 33.51
CA SER A 37 16.56 1.31 32.71
C SER A 37 16.95 1.05 31.25
N THR A 38 17.95 0.20 31.02
CA THR A 38 18.38 -0.16 29.66
C THR A 38 17.31 -0.97 28.95
N ASP A 39 16.70 -1.96 29.62
CA ASP A 39 15.62 -2.78 29.05
C ASP A 39 14.41 -1.92 28.71
N GLY A 40 14.02 -0.98 29.58
CA GLY A 40 12.94 -0.03 29.31
C GLY A 40 13.22 0.87 28.11
N PHE A 41 14.47 1.31 27.96
CA PHE A 41 14.88 2.11 26.80
C PHE A 41 14.84 1.28 25.50
N LEU A 42 15.36 0.05 25.51
CA LEU A 42 15.36 -0.84 24.35
C LEU A 42 13.93 -1.19 23.91
N THR A 43 13.05 -1.52 24.85
CA THR A 43 11.63 -1.78 24.57
C THR A 43 10.95 -0.56 23.93
N SER A 44 11.18 0.65 24.50
CA SER A 44 10.62 1.88 23.95
C SER A 44 11.15 2.18 22.54
N ALA A 45 12.45 2.00 22.32
CA ALA A 45 13.07 2.20 21.01
C ALA A 45 12.55 1.19 19.99
N ASN A 46 12.39 -0.10 20.36
CA ASN A 46 11.85 -1.15 19.49
C ASN A 46 10.40 -0.85 19.10
N ARG A 47 9.53 -0.51 20.04
CA ARG A 47 8.15 -0.10 19.76
C ARG A 47 8.05 1.12 18.86
N SER A 48 8.93 2.11 19.05
CA SER A 48 9.00 3.28 18.18
C SER A 48 9.41 2.93 16.75
N ARG A 49 10.35 2.00 16.58
CA ARG A 49 10.79 1.47 15.29
C ARG A 49 9.65 0.72 14.58
N LEU A 50 8.98 -0.20 15.28
CA LEU A 50 7.83 -0.95 14.76
C LEU A 50 6.71 -0.02 14.33
N ALA A 51 6.34 0.94 15.18
CA ALA A 51 5.31 1.93 14.87
C ALA A 51 5.67 2.79 13.65
N SER A 52 6.93 3.18 13.50
CA SER A 52 7.41 3.96 12.36
C SER A 52 7.37 3.16 11.05
N SER A 53 7.84 1.90 11.08
CA SER A 53 7.78 0.98 9.94
C SER A 53 6.35 0.73 9.49
N GLY A 54 5.46 0.38 10.41
CA GLY A 54 4.06 0.13 10.10
C GLY A 54 3.32 1.38 9.58
N ARG A 55 3.58 2.56 10.15
CA ARG A 55 3.01 3.82 9.63
C ARG A 55 3.49 4.11 8.21
N SER A 56 4.78 3.93 7.92
CA SER A 56 5.31 4.11 6.56
C SER A 56 4.62 3.18 5.55
N ALA A 57 4.36 1.93 5.95
CA ALA A 57 3.61 0.97 5.12
C ALA A 57 2.16 1.42 4.89
N LEU A 58 1.46 1.85 5.94
CA LEU A 58 0.09 2.38 5.86
C LEU A 58 0.00 3.65 5.02
N ASP A 59 0.93 4.58 5.19
CA ASP A 59 0.99 5.82 4.39
C ASP A 59 1.17 5.51 2.90
N ARG A 60 2.03 4.56 2.57
CA ARG A 60 2.24 4.10 1.20
C ARG A 60 0.96 3.50 0.61
N MET A 61 0.32 2.57 1.31
CA MET A 61 -0.94 1.95 0.87
C MET A 61 -2.04 3.00 0.71
N THR A 62 -2.18 3.90 1.67
CA THR A 62 -3.16 5.00 1.65
C THR A 62 -2.98 5.89 0.43
N PHE A 63 -1.74 6.30 0.14
CA PHE A 63 -1.43 7.11 -1.03
C PHE A 63 -1.84 6.43 -2.34
N GLU A 64 -1.54 5.14 -2.49
CA GLU A 64 -1.91 4.40 -3.69
C GLU A 64 -3.43 4.16 -3.77
N MET A 65 -4.11 3.95 -2.64
CA MET A 65 -5.58 3.80 -2.60
C MET A 65 -6.33 5.07 -3.00
N HIS A 66 -5.83 6.26 -2.66
CA HIS A 66 -6.43 7.51 -3.13
C HIS A 66 -6.37 7.66 -4.66
N ASN A 67 -5.42 7.01 -5.31
CA ASN A 67 -5.28 6.97 -6.76
C ASN A 67 -5.90 5.71 -7.40
N ALA A 68 -6.62 4.91 -6.64
CA ALA A 68 -7.30 3.74 -7.18
C ALA A 68 -8.50 4.15 -8.06
N LEU A 69 -8.68 3.45 -9.17
CA LEU A 69 -9.87 3.59 -10.00
C LEU A 69 -11.13 3.29 -9.18
N PRO A 70 -12.18 4.11 -9.22
CA PRO A 70 -13.45 3.82 -8.58
C PRO A 70 -13.96 2.41 -8.92
N ASN A 71 -14.43 1.69 -7.91
CA ASN A 71 -14.95 0.32 -8.03
C ASN A 71 -13.93 -0.74 -8.49
N SER A 72 -12.63 -0.46 -8.52
CA SER A 72 -11.60 -1.46 -8.86
C SER A 72 -11.12 -2.27 -7.67
N VAL A 73 -11.31 -1.77 -6.46
CA VAL A 73 -10.75 -2.42 -5.27
C VAL A 73 -11.45 -3.73 -4.98
N ARG A 74 -10.67 -4.78 -4.74
CA ARG A 74 -11.14 -6.08 -4.24
C ARG A 74 -10.15 -6.66 -3.24
N ALA A 75 -10.66 -7.38 -2.26
CA ALA A 75 -9.85 -8.04 -1.24
C ALA A 75 -10.27 -9.50 -1.14
N ASN A 76 -9.29 -10.39 -1.00
CA ASN A 76 -9.58 -11.75 -0.59
C ASN A 76 -9.58 -11.78 0.94
N ALA A 77 -10.68 -12.23 1.51
CA ALA A 77 -10.72 -12.58 2.91
C ALA A 77 -10.15 -14.00 3.04
N ALA A 78 -8.87 -14.11 3.39
CA ALA A 78 -8.33 -15.40 3.78
C ALA A 78 -8.94 -15.78 5.13
N ALA A 79 -9.77 -16.81 5.14
CA ALA A 79 -10.19 -17.41 6.39
C ALA A 79 -8.98 -18.14 6.99
N GLY A 80 -8.47 -17.69 8.12
CA GLY A 80 -7.35 -18.31 8.84
C GLY A 80 -5.99 -17.66 8.54
N ASN A 81 -4.91 -18.42 8.73
CA ASN A 81 -3.51 -17.96 8.59
C ASN A 81 -3.00 -17.93 7.14
N GLY A 82 -3.87 -17.68 6.16
CA GLY A 82 -3.49 -17.61 4.75
C GLY A 82 -3.07 -16.21 4.32
N ASP A 83 -2.47 -16.14 3.13
CA ASP A 83 -2.11 -14.87 2.49
C ASP A 83 -3.35 -13.99 2.29
N GLN A 84 -3.28 -12.74 2.69
CA GLN A 84 -4.34 -11.75 2.55
C GLN A 84 -3.89 -10.70 1.55
N CYS A 85 -4.69 -10.49 0.49
CA CYS A 85 -4.35 -9.56 -0.58
C CYS A 85 -5.45 -8.53 -0.82
N LEU A 86 -5.03 -7.30 -1.06
CA LEU A 86 -5.83 -6.19 -1.55
C LEU A 86 -5.37 -5.85 -2.96
N GLU A 87 -6.28 -5.82 -3.93
CA GLU A 87 -5.97 -5.54 -5.32
C GLU A 87 -6.80 -4.35 -5.83
N PHE A 88 -6.18 -3.51 -6.67
CA PHE A 88 -6.81 -2.35 -7.29
C PHE A 88 -6.12 -1.98 -8.60
N MET A 89 -6.75 -1.13 -9.42
CA MET A 89 -6.14 -0.57 -10.63
C MET A 89 -5.76 0.89 -10.38
N PRO A 90 -4.46 1.25 -10.49
CA PRO A 90 -4.01 2.63 -10.36
C PRO A 90 -4.52 3.51 -11.50
N MET A 91 -5.10 4.67 -11.17
CA MET A 91 -5.53 5.66 -12.14
C MET A 91 -4.35 6.54 -12.56
N LEU A 92 -4.05 6.56 -13.84
CA LEU A 92 -2.98 7.39 -14.41
C LEU A 92 -3.49 8.77 -14.81
N ARG A 93 -4.65 8.82 -15.48
CA ARG A 93 -5.28 10.04 -16.00
C ARG A 93 -6.79 9.90 -16.06
N ALA A 94 -7.48 11.02 -16.06
CA ALA A 94 -8.90 11.12 -16.35
C ALA A 94 -9.12 12.17 -17.44
N THR A 95 -10.02 11.87 -18.39
CA THR A 95 -10.42 12.79 -19.46
C THR A 95 -11.88 12.58 -19.83
N THR A 96 -12.36 13.29 -20.84
CA THR A 96 -13.72 13.17 -21.38
C THR A 96 -13.65 12.57 -22.77
N TYR A 97 -14.41 11.47 -23.02
CA TYR A 97 -14.52 10.95 -24.38
C TYR A 97 -15.48 11.78 -25.23
N VAL A 98 -15.21 11.84 -26.53
CA VAL A 98 -16.03 12.57 -27.51
C VAL A 98 -16.97 11.59 -28.23
N ASN A 99 -16.44 10.47 -28.75
CA ASN A 99 -17.16 9.55 -29.62
C ASN A 99 -16.82 8.08 -29.34
N ALA A 100 -16.69 7.71 -28.07
CA ALA A 100 -16.39 6.32 -27.70
C ALA A 100 -17.44 5.33 -28.25
N PRO A 101 -17.04 4.11 -28.65
CA PRO A 101 -17.89 3.12 -29.29
C PRO A 101 -18.80 2.40 -28.28
N PHE A 102 -20.11 2.69 -28.32
CA PHE A 102 -21.12 2.07 -27.45
C PHE A 102 -22.10 1.19 -28.22
N THR A 103 -22.11 1.25 -29.55
CA THR A 103 -23.10 0.58 -30.42
C THR A 103 -22.41 -0.12 -31.59
N GLY A 104 -23.14 -0.95 -32.29
CA GLY A 104 -22.63 -1.68 -33.46
C GLY A 104 -21.59 -2.73 -33.12
N SER A 105 -20.62 -2.91 -34.00
CA SER A 105 -19.51 -3.86 -33.88
C SER A 105 -18.36 -3.35 -32.97
N GLY A 106 -18.45 -2.12 -32.47
CA GLY A 106 -17.34 -1.47 -31.77
C GLY A 106 -16.42 -0.71 -32.73
N SER A 107 -15.30 -0.21 -32.17
CA SER A 107 -14.21 0.46 -32.91
C SER A 107 -12.87 0.14 -32.29
N SER A 108 -11.80 0.20 -33.09
CA SER A 108 -10.42 0.12 -32.60
C SER A 108 -9.84 1.51 -32.24
N SER A 109 -10.59 2.61 -32.46
CA SER A 109 -10.15 3.94 -32.08
C SER A 109 -11.32 4.87 -31.76
N PHE A 110 -11.07 5.86 -30.94
CA PHE A 110 -12.04 6.92 -30.60
C PHE A 110 -11.32 8.17 -30.05
N ASN A 111 -12.06 9.29 -30.02
CA ASN A 111 -11.50 10.56 -29.62
C ASN A 111 -11.83 10.93 -28.17
N VAL A 112 -10.87 11.59 -27.53
CA VAL A 112 -10.98 12.13 -26.18
C VAL A 112 -10.51 13.59 -26.15
N ILE A 113 -10.93 14.36 -25.16
CA ILE A 113 -10.38 15.68 -24.92
C ILE A 113 -8.90 15.55 -24.53
N ASN A 114 -8.07 16.40 -25.10
CA ASN A 114 -6.63 16.41 -24.85
C ASN A 114 -6.34 16.66 -23.36
N PHE A 115 -5.61 15.75 -22.74
CA PHE A 115 -5.17 15.80 -21.33
C PHE A 115 -3.66 16.02 -21.18
N ASN A 116 -2.93 16.05 -22.30
CA ASN A 116 -1.50 16.32 -22.29
C ASN A 116 -1.08 17.00 -23.61
N PRO A 117 -1.03 18.33 -23.65
CA PRO A 117 -0.84 19.11 -24.88
C PRO A 117 0.53 18.94 -25.55
N THR A 118 1.45 18.16 -24.99
CA THR A 118 2.84 18.10 -25.48
C THR A 118 3.36 16.71 -25.81
N THR A 119 2.60 15.62 -25.64
CA THR A 119 3.17 14.27 -25.79
C THR A 119 2.24 13.28 -26.47
N THR A 120 2.73 12.73 -27.59
CA THR A 120 2.30 11.41 -28.06
C THR A 120 2.77 10.40 -27.01
N VAL A 121 1.87 9.74 -26.30
CA VAL A 121 2.21 8.62 -25.42
C VAL A 121 2.36 7.42 -26.33
N ALA A 122 3.59 7.14 -26.75
CA ALA A 122 3.90 5.89 -27.46
C ALA A 122 3.63 4.73 -26.52
N SER A 123 2.73 3.85 -26.94
CA SER A 123 2.35 2.56 -26.35
C SER A 123 3.02 2.25 -25.01
N PRO A 124 2.43 2.60 -23.90
CA PRO A 124 2.85 2.04 -22.63
C PRO A 124 2.19 0.65 -22.53
N ALA A 125 3.00 -0.38 -22.60
CA ALA A 125 2.54 -1.75 -22.43
C ALA A 125 1.67 -1.84 -21.15
N GLY A 126 0.39 -2.21 -21.33
CA GLY A 126 -0.49 -2.48 -20.21
C GLY A 126 -1.34 -1.33 -19.68
N ILE A 127 -1.49 -0.22 -20.42
CA ILE A 127 -2.50 0.81 -20.08
C ILE A 127 -3.88 0.40 -20.61
N TYR A 128 -4.89 0.64 -19.80
CA TYR A 128 -6.28 0.38 -20.17
C TYR A 128 -7.10 1.68 -20.16
N ALA A 129 -8.01 1.78 -21.12
CA ALA A 129 -9.08 2.76 -21.13
C ALA A 129 -10.32 2.20 -20.44
N VAL A 130 -10.86 2.93 -19.46
CA VAL A 130 -12.00 2.49 -18.66
C VAL A 130 -13.13 3.51 -18.73
N ILE A 131 -14.33 3.04 -19.07
CA ILE A 131 -15.54 3.87 -19.07
C ILE A 131 -16.59 3.24 -18.14
N TYR A 132 -16.98 4.01 -17.12
CA TYR A 132 -18.10 3.75 -16.22
C TYR A 132 -18.10 2.33 -15.60
N PRO A 133 -17.06 1.95 -14.84
CA PRO A 133 -17.04 0.68 -14.12
C PRO A 133 -18.01 0.76 -12.93
N ILE A 134 -19.00 -0.12 -12.85
CA ILE A 134 -20.01 -0.09 -11.77
C ILE A 134 -19.70 -1.05 -10.62
N ASN A 135 -18.89 -2.05 -10.89
CA ASN A 135 -18.41 -3.01 -9.90
C ASN A 135 -17.09 -3.64 -10.36
N ASN A 136 -16.39 -4.27 -9.42
CA ASN A 136 -15.11 -4.93 -9.70
C ASN A 136 -15.27 -6.18 -10.58
N THR A 137 -16.37 -6.92 -10.47
CA THR A 137 -16.60 -8.13 -11.27
C THR A 137 -16.65 -7.81 -12.76
N ASP A 138 -17.39 -6.75 -13.17
CA ASP A 138 -17.45 -6.32 -14.56
C ASP A 138 -16.06 -5.83 -15.05
N LEU A 139 -15.30 -5.18 -14.17
CA LEU A 139 -13.99 -4.63 -14.50
C LEU A 139 -12.95 -5.72 -14.74
N TYR A 140 -12.87 -6.70 -13.84
CA TYR A 140 -11.86 -7.76 -13.91
C TYR A 140 -12.27 -8.94 -14.81
N ASN A 141 -13.55 -9.05 -15.18
CA ASN A 141 -14.00 -9.99 -16.22
C ASN A 141 -13.66 -9.42 -17.60
N TYR A 142 -12.35 -9.27 -17.83
CA TYR A 142 -11.80 -8.64 -19.04
C TYR A 142 -12.15 -9.44 -20.29
N ASN A 143 -12.61 -8.74 -21.32
CA ASN A 143 -12.85 -9.28 -22.63
C ASN A 143 -12.42 -8.24 -23.68
N ASP A 144 -11.56 -8.64 -24.60
CA ASP A 144 -10.96 -7.74 -25.59
C ASP A 144 -12.00 -6.99 -26.44
N ASN A 145 -13.14 -7.60 -26.69
CA ASN A 145 -14.13 -7.05 -27.62
C ASN A 145 -15.26 -6.26 -26.92
N ARG A 146 -15.45 -6.44 -25.61
CA ARG A 146 -16.60 -5.85 -24.92
C ARG A 146 -16.40 -5.75 -23.41
N GLY A 147 -16.76 -4.61 -22.84
CA GLY A 147 -16.67 -4.40 -21.40
C GLY A 147 -16.48 -2.93 -21.02
N PRO A 148 -16.30 -2.63 -19.74
CA PRO A 148 -15.90 -1.29 -19.31
C PRO A 148 -14.42 -1.00 -19.56
N LEU A 149 -13.60 -2.02 -19.79
CA LEU A 149 -12.14 -2.00 -19.85
C LEU A 149 -11.66 -2.39 -21.26
N ALA A 150 -10.77 -1.60 -21.86
CA ALA A 150 -10.15 -1.89 -23.16
C ALA A 150 -8.65 -1.62 -23.11
N LEU A 151 -7.83 -2.53 -23.64
CA LEU A 151 -6.37 -2.35 -23.73
C LEU A 151 -6.06 -1.26 -24.76
N VAL A 152 -5.18 -0.33 -24.40
CA VAL A 152 -4.72 0.77 -25.24
C VAL A 152 -3.44 0.37 -25.97
N ASP A 153 -3.46 0.51 -27.29
CA ASP A 153 -2.27 0.37 -28.13
C ASP A 153 -1.48 1.68 -28.19
N SER A 154 -2.16 2.78 -28.51
CA SER A 154 -1.48 4.08 -28.63
C SER A 154 -2.43 5.25 -28.34
N ILE A 155 -1.84 6.40 -28.00
CA ILE A 155 -2.53 7.66 -27.79
C ILE A 155 -1.82 8.72 -28.60
N THR A 156 -2.50 9.35 -29.55
CA THR A 156 -1.91 10.33 -30.47
C THR A 156 -2.68 11.64 -30.46
N ASP A 157 -1.99 12.75 -30.72
CA ASP A 157 -2.58 14.05 -31.04
C ASP A 157 -2.41 14.30 -32.54
N PRO A 158 -3.38 13.86 -33.38
CA PRO A 158 -3.21 13.87 -34.83
C PRO A 158 -3.15 15.27 -35.44
N ASN A 159 -3.72 16.27 -34.76
CA ASN A 159 -3.85 17.62 -35.31
C ASN A 159 -3.02 18.69 -34.58
N GLY A 160 -2.31 18.28 -33.51
CA GLY A 160 -1.31 19.13 -32.85
C GLY A 160 -1.88 20.41 -32.27
N GLY A 161 -2.98 20.36 -31.50
CA GLY A 161 -3.47 21.52 -30.76
C GLY A 161 -4.95 21.87 -30.96
N ASP A 162 -5.74 21.01 -31.60
CA ASP A 162 -7.21 21.20 -31.71
C ASP A 162 -7.94 20.80 -30.41
N GLY A 163 -7.22 20.38 -29.39
CA GLY A 163 -7.77 19.97 -28.10
C GLY A 163 -8.34 18.54 -28.07
N VAL A 164 -8.07 17.73 -29.11
CA VAL A 164 -8.58 16.37 -29.25
C VAL A 164 -7.43 15.39 -29.44
N MET A 165 -7.43 14.28 -28.71
CA MET A 165 -6.51 13.15 -28.87
C MET A 165 -7.28 11.92 -29.36
N THR A 166 -6.59 11.05 -30.09
CA THR A 166 -7.12 9.75 -30.52
C THR A 166 -6.51 8.66 -29.66
N ILE A 167 -7.36 7.85 -29.03
CA ILE A 167 -6.96 6.61 -28.38
C ILE A 167 -7.18 5.48 -29.38
N THR A 168 -6.12 4.73 -29.71
CA THR A 168 -6.17 3.50 -30.48
C THR A 168 -6.13 2.33 -29.50
N LEU A 169 -7.02 1.39 -29.67
CA LEU A 169 -7.14 0.17 -28.87
C LEU A 169 -6.42 -0.99 -29.55
N ASP A 170 -5.94 -1.94 -28.77
CA ASP A 170 -5.29 -3.16 -29.26
C ASP A 170 -6.23 -4.01 -30.13
N ALA A 171 -7.51 -4.01 -29.81
CA ALA A 171 -8.56 -4.73 -30.55
C ALA A 171 -9.80 -3.86 -30.76
N VAL A 172 -10.67 -4.28 -31.70
CA VAL A 172 -12.02 -3.71 -31.86
C VAL A 172 -12.82 -3.94 -30.60
N HIS A 173 -13.18 -2.87 -29.91
CA HIS A 173 -13.86 -2.91 -28.62
C HIS A 173 -15.17 -2.13 -28.63
N ARG A 174 -16.12 -2.58 -27.79
CA ARG A 174 -17.38 -1.88 -27.52
C ARG A 174 -17.61 -1.72 -26.03
N PHE A 175 -17.64 -0.48 -25.55
CA PHE A 175 -17.96 -0.18 -24.16
C PHE A 175 -19.43 -0.49 -23.84
N ASN A 176 -19.67 -1.07 -22.67
CA ASN A 176 -21.00 -1.56 -22.27
C ASN A 176 -21.96 -0.43 -21.88
N ARG A 177 -21.45 0.64 -21.28
CA ARG A 177 -22.24 1.70 -20.67
C ARG A 177 -21.63 3.07 -20.91
N ARG A 178 -22.47 4.08 -21.01
CA ARG A 178 -22.05 5.48 -21.10
C ARG A 178 -21.87 6.06 -19.70
N SER A 179 -20.81 6.84 -19.49
CA SER A 179 -20.67 7.67 -18.30
C SER A 179 -21.62 8.88 -18.41
N PRO A 180 -22.37 9.23 -17.35
CA PRO A 180 -23.24 10.41 -17.35
C PRO A 180 -22.50 11.71 -17.65
N SER A 181 -21.23 11.80 -17.30
CA SER A 181 -20.35 12.96 -17.52
C SER A 181 -19.33 12.74 -18.65
N ASN A 182 -19.54 11.75 -19.49
CA ASN A 182 -18.62 11.31 -20.57
C ASN A 182 -17.18 11.07 -20.08
N ARG A 183 -17.02 10.64 -18.83
CA ARG A 183 -15.72 10.45 -18.19
C ARG A 183 -15.07 9.16 -18.68
N LEU A 184 -13.77 9.24 -18.95
CA LEU A 184 -12.89 8.12 -19.26
C LEU A 184 -11.69 8.17 -18.31
N PHE A 185 -11.27 7.02 -17.83
CA PHE A 185 -10.05 6.86 -17.05
C PHE A 185 -9.02 6.06 -17.85
N LEU A 186 -7.77 6.48 -17.79
CA LEU A 186 -6.62 5.68 -18.19
C LEU A 186 -6.02 5.09 -16.92
N VAL A 187 -5.89 3.80 -16.88
CA VAL A 187 -5.42 3.05 -15.71
C VAL A 187 -4.27 2.14 -16.08
N ASP A 188 -3.42 1.87 -15.10
CA ASP A 188 -2.36 0.88 -15.21
C ASP A 188 -2.88 -0.54 -14.94
N GLN A 189 -2.00 -1.52 -15.13
CA GLN A 189 -2.25 -2.89 -14.71
C GLN A 189 -2.58 -2.95 -13.22
N PRO A 190 -3.30 -3.99 -12.77
CA PRO A 190 -3.59 -4.17 -11.37
C PRO A 190 -2.33 -4.23 -10.51
N VAL A 191 -2.44 -3.68 -9.31
CA VAL A 191 -1.46 -3.74 -8.24
C VAL A 191 -2.08 -4.45 -7.05
N SER A 192 -1.30 -5.33 -6.40
CA SER A 192 -1.73 -6.01 -5.18
C SER A 192 -0.80 -5.72 -4.01
N PHE A 193 -1.37 -5.44 -2.85
CA PHE A 193 -0.68 -5.53 -1.56
C PHE A 193 -1.07 -6.83 -0.89
N CYS A 194 -0.09 -7.65 -0.49
CA CYS A 194 -0.35 -8.91 0.19
C CYS A 194 0.48 -9.04 1.46
N VAL A 195 -0.16 -9.42 2.56
CA VAL A 195 0.51 -9.94 3.75
C VAL A 195 0.75 -11.43 3.53
N VAL A 196 2.02 -11.82 3.51
CA VAL A 196 2.50 -13.19 3.24
C VAL A 196 3.45 -13.58 4.34
N GLY A 197 3.01 -14.46 5.24
CA GLY A 197 3.76 -14.77 6.45
C GLY A 197 3.95 -13.52 7.31
N ASP A 198 5.21 -13.19 7.58
CA ASP A 198 5.64 -12.03 8.39
C ASP A 198 5.91 -10.75 7.61
N ARG A 199 5.47 -10.67 6.33
CA ARG A 199 5.86 -9.59 5.41
C ARG A 199 4.70 -9.04 4.60
N LEU A 200 4.74 -7.74 4.35
CA LEU A 200 3.89 -7.05 3.41
C LEU A 200 4.64 -6.80 2.10
N TYR A 201 4.10 -7.32 1.01
CA TYR A 201 4.63 -7.11 -0.33
C TYR A 201 3.67 -6.32 -1.21
N ARG A 202 4.23 -5.56 -2.14
CA ARG A 202 3.55 -4.94 -3.27
C ARG A 202 3.91 -5.69 -4.54
N TYR A 203 2.89 -6.02 -5.35
CA TYR A 203 3.02 -6.73 -6.63
C TYR A 203 2.46 -5.90 -7.76
N GLU A 204 3.11 -5.95 -8.93
CA GLU A 204 2.70 -5.25 -10.14
C GLU A 204 3.03 -6.06 -11.41
N ASN A 205 2.55 -5.61 -12.58
CA ASN A 205 2.86 -6.18 -13.90
C ASN A 205 2.48 -7.67 -14.05
N TYR A 206 1.33 -8.09 -13.54
CA TYR A 206 0.81 -9.46 -13.67
C TYR A 206 -0.46 -9.55 -14.55
N GLY A 207 -0.86 -8.43 -15.18
CA GLY A 207 -2.04 -8.35 -16.05
C GLY A 207 -3.38 -8.41 -15.31
N VAL A 208 -4.44 -8.17 -16.06
CA VAL A 208 -5.82 -8.25 -15.52
C VAL A 208 -6.24 -9.71 -15.45
N GLN A 209 -6.65 -10.15 -14.25
CA GLN A 209 -7.12 -11.52 -14.02
C GLN A 209 -8.54 -11.50 -13.47
N ASN A 210 -9.40 -12.39 -13.99
CA ASN A 210 -10.78 -12.49 -13.52
C ASN A 210 -10.86 -12.89 -12.03
N THR A 211 -10.11 -13.91 -11.65
CA THR A 211 -9.95 -14.29 -10.25
C THR A 211 -8.80 -13.51 -9.64
N GLN A 212 -9.00 -12.96 -8.43
CA GLN A 212 -7.95 -12.24 -7.75
C GLN A 212 -6.69 -13.10 -7.56
N CYS A 213 -5.55 -12.57 -7.97
CA CYS A 213 -4.26 -13.22 -7.81
C CYS A 213 -3.84 -13.29 -6.34
N THR A 214 -3.18 -14.38 -5.99
CA THR A 214 -2.49 -14.58 -4.71
C THR A 214 -1.02 -14.94 -4.97
N PRO A 215 -0.13 -14.84 -3.97
CA PRO A 215 1.26 -15.25 -4.11
C PRO A 215 1.44 -16.69 -4.59
N ALA A 216 0.49 -17.56 -4.25
CA ALA A 216 0.50 -18.97 -4.66
C ALA A 216 0.01 -19.21 -6.11
N THR A 217 -0.61 -18.23 -6.77
CA THR A 217 -1.25 -18.44 -8.08
C THR A 217 -0.56 -17.69 -9.22
N CYS A 218 -0.69 -16.38 -9.27
CA CYS A 218 -0.31 -15.60 -10.45
C CYS A 218 0.51 -14.34 -10.14
N LEU A 219 0.78 -14.03 -8.86
CA LEU A 219 1.63 -12.90 -8.51
C LEU A 219 3.11 -13.21 -8.77
N PRO A 220 3.89 -12.23 -9.27
CA PRO A 220 5.31 -12.43 -9.55
C PRO A 220 6.13 -12.65 -8.27
N ASN A 221 7.18 -13.48 -8.35
CA ASN A 221 7.99 -13.84 -7.19
C ASN A 221 9.30 -13.07 -7.08
N THR A 222 9.62 -12.21 -8.04
CA THR A 222 10.92 -11.56 -8.15
C THR A 222 10.82 -10.06 -8.42
N LEU A 223 11.87 -9.34 -8.09
CA LEU A 223 12.04 -7.95 -8.50
C LEU A 223 12.13 -7.85 -10.04
N PRO A 224 11.69 -6.75 -10.63
CA PRO A 224 11.15 -5.55 -10.00
C PRO A 224 9.65 -5.64 -9.65
N ASN A 225 8.97 -6.70 -10.08
CA ASN A 225 7.51 -6.82 -10.01
C ASN A 225 6.98 -7.20 -8.63
N ARG A 226 7.85 -7.53 -7.67
CA ARG A 226 7.54 -7.72 -6.25
C ARG A 226 8.47 -6.87 -5.39
N ALA A 227 7.92 -6.00 -4.57
CA ALA A 227 8.67 -5.15 -3.64
C ALA A 227 8.24 -5.41 -2.20
N LEU A 228 9.21 -5.53 -1.28
CA LEU A 228 8.96 -5.57 0.15
C LEU A 228 8.59 -4.16 0.64
N ILE A 229 7.49 -4.05 1.39
CA ILE A 229 7.00 -2.79 1.96
C ILE A 229 7.28 -2.72 3.46
N ALA A 230 7.00 -3.81 4.18
CA ALA A 230 7.29 -3.96 5.61
C ALA A 230 7.53 -5.42 5.94
N ASP A 231 8.26 -5.65 7.01
CA ASP A 231 8.49 -6.95 7.65
C ASP A 231 8.06 -6.90 9.13
N GLU A 232 8.31 -7.97 9.86
CA GLU A 232 7.96 -8.08 11.28
C GLU A 232 6.45 -7.95 11.53
N ILE A 233 5.62 -8.56 10.68
CA ILE A 233 4.16 -8.55 10.78
C ILE A 233 3.68 -9.89 11.34
N ASP A 234 2.84 -9.84 12.36
CA ASP A 234 2.08 -11.00 12.84
C ASP A 234 0.58 -10.69 12.81
N ASN A 235 -0.03 -10.99 11.68
CA ASN A 235 -1.47 -10.84 11.49
C ASN A 235 -2.26 -12.15 11.75
N THR A 236 -1.70 -13.08 12.53
CA THR A 236 -2.38 -14.32 12.91
C THR A 236 -3.71 -14.02 13.58
N GLY A 237 -4.80 -14.50 12.97
CA GLY A 237 -6.16 -14.27 13.44
C GLY A 237 -6.74 -12.89 13.18
N LEU A 238 -6.01 -12.01 12.50
CA LEU A 238 -6.46 -10.66 12.11
C LEU A 238 -6.79 -10.59 10.61
N THR A 239 -7.60 -9.61 10.23
CA THR A 239 -7.92 -9.31 8.82
C THR A 239 -7.13 -8.08 8.40
N ALA A 240 -6.03 -8.28 7.67
CA ALA A 240 -5.17 -7.17 7.22
C ALA A 240 -5.89 -6.15 6.34
N PHE A 241 -6.83 -6.63 5.51
CA PHE A 241 -7.56 -5.81 4.54
C PHE A 241 -9.06 -6.13 4.61
N ALA A 242 -9.86 -5.19 5.09
CA ALA A 242 -11.32 -5.27 5.03
C ALA A 242 -11.85 -4.24 4.04
N LEU A 243 -12.79 -4.66 3.19
CA LEU A 243 -13.43 -3.81 2.20
C LEU A 243 -14.93 -3.74 2.48
N GLU A 244 -15.41 -2.55 2.82
CA GLU A 244 -16.84 -2.23 2.81
C GLU A 244 -17.21 -1.60 1.47
N ALA A 245 -18.01 -2.33 0.69
CA ALA A 245 -18.40 -1.91 -0.64
C ALA A 245 -19.12 -0.55 -0.62
N ALA A 246 -18.88 0.23 -1.67
CA ALA A 246 -19.57 1.47 -1.89
C ALA A 246 -21.09 1.28 -2.01
N THR A 247 -21.85 2.24 -1.50
CA THR A 247 -23.30 2.32 -1.68
C THR A 247 -23.66 3.60 -2.41
N ARG A 248 -24.92 3.78 -2.80
CA ARG A 248 -25.35 5.01 -3.46
C ARG A 248 -25.16 6.29 -2.62
N ARG A 249 -24.91 6.16 -1.31
CA ARG A 249 -24.78 7.27 -0.37
C ARG A 249 -23.42 7.31 0.35
N ARG A 250 -22.59 6.29 0.17
CA ARG A 250 -21.33 6.16 0.89
C ARG A 250 -20.25 5.63 -0.05
N ASN A 251 -19.08 6.24 0.02
CA ASN A 251 -17.87 5.75 -0.61
C ASN A 251 -17.49 4.36 -0.07
N ALA A 252 -16.72 3.59 -0.81
CA ALA A 252 -16.13 2.39 -0.27
C ALA A 252 -15.12 2.75 0.82
N ILE A 253 -15.11 1.96 1.89
CA ILE A 253 -14.15 2.08 2.98
C ILE A 253 -13.22 0.87 2.90
N ILE A 254 -11.92 1.13 2.93
CA ILE A 254 -10.90 0.11 3.05
C ILE A 254 -10.28 0.28 4.42
N SER A 255 -10.34 -0.74 5.24
CA SER A 255 -9.70 -0.76 6.55
C SER A 255 -8.43 -1.61 6.47
N PHE A 256 -7.34 -1.05 6.95
CA PHE A 256 -6.04 -1.72 7.10
C PHE A 256 -5.82 -2.04 8.57
N GLU A 257 -5.37 -3.25 8.84
CA GLU A 257 -5.00 -3.69 10.18
C GLU A 257 -3.67 -4.43 10.12
N LEU A 258 -2.63 -3.83 10.71
CA LEU A 258 -1.30 -4.41 10.79
C LEU A 258 -0.86 -4.53 12.25
N ASN A 259 -0.46 -5.73 12.66
CA ASN A 259 0.19 -5.97 13.94
C ASN A 259 1.68 -6.18 13.71
N MET A 260 2.47 -5.19 14.08
CA MET A 260 3.94 -5.21 13.96
C MET A 260 4.52 -5.87 15.21
N THR A 261 5.35 -6.90 15.05
CA THR A 261 5.86 -7.69 16.20
C THR A 261 7.34 -8.00 16.05
N SER A 262 8.14 -7.69 17.07
CA SER A 262 9.55 -8.04 17.13
C SER A 262 10.02 -8.17 18.58
N ASP A 263 10.86 -9.17 18.87
CA ASP A 263 11.49 -9.38 20.18
C ASP A 263 10.51 -9.40 21.38
N GLY A 264 9.28 -9.89 21.16
CA GLY A 264 8.24 -9.94 22.20
C GLY A 264 7.46 -8.64 22.38
N ASP A 265 7.83 -7.56 21.69
CA ASP A 265 7.05 -6.32 21.60
C ASP A 265 6.08 -6.37 20.44
N SER A 266 4.91 -5.76 20.60
CA SER A 266 3.93 -5.61 19.52
C SER A 266 3.32 -4.23 19.47
N VAL A 267 3.00 -3.77 18.25
CA VAL A 267 2.29 -2.52 17.99
C VAL A 267 1.23 -2.77 16.93
N ARG A 268 -0.04 -2.65 17.31
CA ARG A 268 -1.17 -2.73 16.39
C ARG A 268 -1.47 -1.36 15.80
N LEU A 269 -1.65 -1.32 14.49
CA LEU A 269 -1.96 -0.12 13.71
C LEU A 269 -3.21 -0.38 12.89
N ASP A 270 -4.20 0.49 13.07
CA ASP A 270 -5.46 0.49 12.32
C ASP A 270 -5.56 1.79 11.51
N HIS A 271 -5.98 1.69 10.25
CA HIS A 271 -6.18 2.85 9.39
C HIS A 271 -7.33 2.62 8.41
N GLU A 272 -8.12 3.65 8.15
CA GLU A 272 -9.24 3.60 7.21
C GLU A 272 -9.06 4.61 6.08
N VAL A 273 -9.33 4.17 4.87
CA VAL A 273 -9.24 4.98 3.65
C VAL A 273 -10.58 4.96 2.92
N LEU A 274 -11.07 6.14 2.59
CA LEU A 274 -12.24 6.28 1.72
C LEU A 274 -11.78 6.39 0.25
N THR A 275 -12.30 5.52 -0.60
CA THR A 275 -12.05 5.59 -2.04
C THR A 275 -13.18 6.35 -2.74
N HIS A 276 -12.84 7.06 -3.83
CA HIS A 276 -13.85 7.73 -4.64
C HIS A 276 -14.84 6.72 -5.23
N ASN A 277 -16.14 7.01 -5.13
CA ASN A 277 -17.23 6.13 -5.59
C ASN A 277 -17.92 6.63 -6.88
N VAL A 278 -17.39 7.65 -7.53
CA VAL A 278 -18.02 8.23 -8.72
C VAL A 278 -17.23 7.84 -9.96
N PRO A 279 -17.72 6.82 -10.71
CA PRO A 279 -17.11 6.40 -11.97
C PRO A 279 -17.31 7.40 -13.10
#